data_51b8d3c88516085f48a4ec85091f6f83
#
_entry.id   51b8d3c88516085f48a4ec85091f6f83
#
_cell.length_a   1.000
_cell.length_b   1.000
_cell.length_c   1.000
_cell.angle_alpha   90.00
_cell.angle_beta   90.00
_cell.angle_gamma   90.00
#
_symmetry.space_group_name_H-M   'P 1'
#
loop_
_entity.id
_entity.type
_entity.pdbx_description
1 polymer ?
#
loop_
_entity_poly.entity_id
_entity_poly.type
_entity_poly.pdbx_seq_one_letter_code
_entity_poly.pdbx_strand_id
1 'polypeptide(L)'
;MEFDPALPWREIRGTGFNAHIGPVRFAEIGPTRFAAALELGAHHLNQGGVCHGGVLMTLADVAMGAGSFAAGGEHPCATIAFDAQFLAAAKEGTLLLAESRQLRRVRELSFMECTLWSGGRQVMRASGIWKYLASRAPGAPVMSDG
;
A
#
# COMPACT_ATOMS: atom_id res chain seq x y z
N MET A 1 -5.68 -4.02 -13.14
CA MET A 1 -6.37 -4.80 -12.11
C MET A 1 -7.78 -4.27 -11.92
N GLU A 2 -8.73 -5.15 -11.78
CA GLU A 2 -10.10 -4.83 -11.41
C GLU A 2 -10.36 -5.29 -9.97
N PHE A 3 -11.31 -4.62 -9.31
CA PHE A 3 -11.70 -5.00 -7.96
C PHE A 3 -12.41 -6.36 -7.98
N ASP A 4 -11.88 -7.32 -7.22
CA ASP A 4 -12.48 -8.63 -7.04
C ASP A 4 -12.97 -8.76 -5.59
N PRO A 5 -14.30 -8.77 -5.36
CA PRO A 5 -14.85 -8.90 -4.01
C PRO A 5 -14.62 -10.27 -3.38
N ALA A 6 -14.23 -11.28 -4.18
CA ALA A 6 -13.95 -12.62 -3.66
C ALA A 6 -12.58 -12.75 -2.98
N LEU A 7 -11.70 -11.77 -3.14
CA LEU A 7 -10.41 -11.76 -2.46
C LEU A 7 -10.60 -11.62 -0.93
N PRO A 8 -9.67 -12.15 -0.13
CA PRO A 8 -9.77 -12.11 1.33
C PRO A 8 -9.46 -10.71 1.89
N TRP A 9 -10.27 -9.73 1.52
CA TRP A 9 -10.11 -8.35 1.95
C TRP A 9 -10.24 -8.22 3.46
N ARG A 10 -9.30 -7.51 4.06
CA ARG A 10 -9.36 -7.08 5.45
C ARG A 10 -9.04 -5.59 5.54
N GLU A 11 -9.64 -4.91 6.49
CA GLU A 11 -9.33 -3.52 6.76
C GLU A 11 -8.02 -3.42 7.53
N ILE A 12 -7.12 -2.56 7.08
CA ILE A 12 -5.93 -2.22 7.85
C ILE A 12 -6.37 -1.34 9.00
N ARG A 13 -6.33 -1.90 10.19
CA ARG A 13 -6.74 -1.22 11.41
C ARG A 13 -5.56 -0.51 12.03
N GLY A 14 -5.84 0.55 12.75
CA GLY A 14 -4.84 1.32 13.46
C GLY A 14 -5.32 2.73 13.69
N THR A 15 -4.47 3.52 14.33
CA THR A 15 -4.66 4.95 14.54
C THR A 15 -3.64 5.72 13.72
N GLY A 16 -3.82 7.02 13.58
CA GLY A 16 -2.88 7.86 12.87
C GLY A 16 -3.21 8.03 11.40
N PHE A 17 -2.18 8.15 10.58
CA PHE A 17 -2.35 8.63 9.20
C PHE A 17 -3.16 7.67 8.32
N ASN A 18 -2.91 6.37 8.38
CA ASN A 18 -3.65 5.40 7.59
C ASN A 18 -5.16 5.40 7.93
N ALA A 19 -5.49 5.52 9.22
CA ALA A 19 -6.88 5.65 9.65
C ALA A 19 -7.50 6.96 9.17
N HIS A 20 -6.73 8.04 9.14
CA HIS A 20 -7.21 9.35 8.72
C HIS A 20 -7.61 9.40 7.24
N ILE A 21 -6.84 8.75 6.38
CA ILE A 21 -7.16 8.67 4.95
C ILE A 21 -8.08 7.51 4.58
N GLY A 22 -8.17 6.50 5.48
CA GLY A 22 -8.87 5.24 5.22
C GLY A 22 -10.40 5.33 5.21
N PRO A 23 -11.05 4.17 5.25
CA PRO A 23 -10.45 2.85 5.49
C PRO A 23 -9.66 2.31 4.30
N VAL A 24 -8.49 1.76 4.57
CA VAL A 24 -7.66 1.05 3.58
C VAL A 24 -7.90 -0.45 3.74
N ARG A 25 -8.18 -1.13 2.65
CA ARG A 25 -8.34 -2.60 2.61
C ARG A 25 -7.13 -3.24 1.97
N PHE A 26 -6.79 -4.40 2.45
CA PHE A 26 -5.64 -5.18 1.99
C PHE A 26 -6.04 -6.64 1.81
N ALA A 27 -5.47 -7.30 0.79
CA ALA A 27 -5.68 -8.72 0.54
C ALA A 27 -4.40 -9.38 0.04
N GLU A 28 -4.15 -10.59 0.50
CA GLU A 28 -3.12 -11.45 -0.05
C GLU A 28 -3.70 -12.19 -1.25
N ILE A 29 -3.08 -12.10 -2.42
CA ILE A 29 -3.52 -12.76 -3.65
C ILE A 29 -2.55 -13.84 -4.14
N GLY A 30 -1.49 -14.04 -3.40
CA GLY A 30 -0.48 -15.07 -3.62
C GLY A 30 0.64 -14.93 -2.62
N PRO A 31 1.65 -15.83 -2.65
CA PRO A 31 2.75 -15.78 -1.67
C PRO A 31 3.58 -14.49 -1.71
N THR A 32 3.61 -13.85 -2.87
CA THR A 32 4.39 -12.62 -3.10
C THR A 32 3.58 -11.52 -3.77
N ARG A 33 2.25 -11.69 -3.90
CA ARG A 33 1.35 -10.74 -4.56
C ARG A 33 0.25 -10.30 -3.62
N PHE A 34 -0.02 -9.00 -3.63
CA PHE A 34 -0.92 -8.35 -2.68
C PHE A 34 -1.74 -7.28 -3.37
N ALA A 35 -2.90 -7.00 -2.81
CA ALA A 35 -3.77 -5.93 -3.27
C ALA A 35 -4.13 -4.99 -2.13
N ALA A 36 -4.31 -3.72 -2.43
CA ALA A 36 -4.87 -2.74 -1.50
C ALA A 36 -5.92 -1.90 -2.22
N ALA A 37 -6.87 -1.35 -1.46
CA ALA A 37 -7.97 -0.57 -2.01
C ALA A 37 -8.33 0.60 -1.09
N LEU A 38 -8.64 1.74 -1.72
CA LEU A 38 -9.08 2.96 -1.04
C LEU A 38 -10.15 3.65 -1.88
N GLU A 39 -11.32 3.90 -1.32
CA GLU A 39 -12.34 4.72 -1.97
C GLU A 39 -11.94 6.20 -1.89
N LEU A 40 -11.90 6.87 -3.04
CA LEU A 40 -11.49 8.27 -3.11
C LEU A 40 -12.66 9.20 -2.85
N GLY A 41 -12.56 9.96 -1.78
CA GLY A 41 -13.52 10.99 -1.38
C GLY A 41 -12.94 12.40 -1.54
N ALA A 42 -13.76 13.39 -1.23
CA ALA A 42 -13.39 14.82 -1.35
C ALA A 42 -12.13 15.19 -0.56
N HIS A 43 -11.92 14.56 0.59
CA HIS A 43 -10.76 14.84 1.46
C HIS A 43 -9.43 14.30 0.94
N HIS A 44 -9.47 13.54 -0.15
CA HIS A 44 -8.27 13.03 -0.83
C HIS A 44 -7.80 13.94 -1.98
N LEU A 45 -8.58 14.97 -2.33
CA LEU A 45 -8.31 15.78 -3.50
C LEU A 45 -7.29 16.89 -3.23
N ASN A 46 -6.57 17.25 -4.28
CA ASN A 46 -5.76 18.48 -4.31
C ASN A 46 -6.61 19.68 -4.75
N GLN A 47 -6.00 20.86 -4.85
CA GLN A 47 -6.67 22.08 -5.31
C GLN A 47 -7.18 21.98 -6.74
N GLY A 48 -6.61 21.11 -7.56
CA GLY A 48 -7.03 20.89 -8.94
C GLY A 48 -8.23 19.93 -9.08
N GLY A 49 -8.78 19.42 -7.97
CA GLY A 49 -9.95 18.55 -7.99
C GLY A 49 -9.67 17.08 -8.37
N VAL A 50 -8.40 16.66 -8.34
CA VAL A 50 -8.01 15.26 -8.52
C VAL A 50 -7.29 14.75 -7.29
N CYS A 51 -7.17 13.44 -7.16
CA CYS A 51 -6.53 12.83 -6.00
C CYS A 51 -5.12 13.40 -5.80
N HIS A 52 -4.84 13.84 -4.59
CA HIS A 52 -3.51 14.34 -4.23
C HIS A 52 -2.46 13.23 -4.43
N GLY A 53 -1.33 13.59 -5.05
CA GLY A 53 -0.25 12.63 -5.26
C GLY A 53 0.26 11.96 -3.99
N GLY A 54 0.20 12.67 -2.85
CA GLY A 54 0.52 12.12 -1.55
C GLY A 54 -0.39 10.97 -1.11
N VAL A 55 -1.66 10.99 -1.50
CA VAL A 55 -2.60 9.88 -1.24
C VAL A 55 -2.22 8.67 -2.08
N LEU A 56 -1.90 8.88 -3.36
CA LEU A 56 -1.43 7.80 -4.23
C LEU A 56 -0.16 7.15 -3.67
N MET A 57 0.81 7.97 -3.25
CA MET A 57 2.04 7.48 -2.64
C MET A 57 1.78 6.72 -1.34
N THR A 58 0.84 7.18 -0.52
CA THR A 58 0.48 6.50 0.72
C THR A 58 -0.11 5.12 0.45
N LEU A 59 -1.05 5.00 -0.50
CA LEU A 59 -1.61 3.68 -0.81
C LEU A 59 -0.55 2.74 -1.38
N ALA A 60 0.35 3.24 -2.23
CA ALA A 60 1.46 2.44 -2.74
C ALA A 60 2.41 1.98 -1.62
N ASP A 61 2.77 2.90 -0.71
CA ASP A 61 3.61 2.57 0.45
C ASP A 61 2.94 1.51 1.35
N VAL A 62 1.66 1.68 1.64
CA VAL A 62 0.89 0.71 2.43
C VAL A 62 0.83 -0.65 1.72
N ALA A 63 0.53 -0.68 0.43
CA ALA A 63 0.43 -1.93 -0.33
C ALA A 63 1.76 -2.70 -0.37
N MET A 64 2.87 -2.00 -0.53
CA MET A 64 4.20 -2.61 -0.55
C MET A 64 4.70 -2.95 0.86
N GLY A 65 4.45 -2.10 1.85
CA GLY A 65 4.83 -2.33 3.25
C GLY A 65 4.07 -3.49 3.88
N ALA A 66 2.74 -3.50 3.75
CA ALA A 66 1.91 -4.61 4.22
C ALA A 66 2.24 -5.91 3.45
N GLY A 67 2.55 -5.80 2.17
CA GLY A 67 3.00 -6.92 1.35
C GLY A 67 4.33 -7.50 1.83
N SER A 68 5.29 -6.63 2.15
CA SER A 68 6.58 -7.05 2.71
C SER A 68 6.40 -7.74 4.07
N PHE A 69 5.55 -7.18 4.92
CA PHE A 69 5.20 -7.75 6.22
C PHE A 69 4.60 -9.15 6.06
N ALA A 70 3.61 -9.32 5.19
CA ALA A 70 2.96 -10.61 4.94
C ALA A 70 3.92 -11.62 4.31
N ALA A 71 4.70 -11.23 3.30
CA ALA A 71 5.69 -12.10 2.66
C ALA A 71 6.80 -12.52 3.62
N GLY A 72 7.11 -11.72 4.61
CA GLY A 72 8.08 -12.01 5.66
C GLY A 72 7.55 -12.85 6.83
N GLY A 73 6.34 -13.38 6.74
CA GLY A 73 5.72 -14.14 7.84
C GLY A 73 5.28 -13.25 8.99
N GLU A 74 4.69 -12.10 8.67
CA GLU A 74 4.25 -11.08 9.64
C GLU A 74 5.41 -10.43 10.40
N HIS A 75 6.55 -10.27 9.72
CA HIS A 75 7.73 -9.66 10.31
C HIS A 75 7.71 -8.13 10.09
N PRO A 76 7.82 -7.34 11.16
CA PRO A 76 7.83 -5.88 11.05
C PRO A 76 8.90 -5.35 10.11
N CYS A 77 8.54 -4.35 9.32
CA CYS A 77 9.46 -3.74 8.36
C CYS A 77 9.24 -2.22 8.29
N ALA A 78 10.21 -1.52 7.72
CA ALA A 78 10.15 -0.09 7.52
C ALA A 78 10.59 0.26 6.10
N THR A 79 9.95 1.25 5.51
CA THR A 79 10.31 1.81 4.20
C THR A 79 11.68 2.48 4.30
N ILE A 80 12.62 2.10 3.44
CA ILE A 80 13.91 2.77 3.35
C ILE A 80 14.17 3.45 2.01
N ALA A 81 13.44 3.07 0.97
CA ALA A 81 13.50 3.74 -0.32
C ALA A 81 12.17 3.62 -1.04
N PHE A 82 11.77 4.64 -1.75
CA PHE A 82 10.52 4.70 -2.48
C PHE A 82 10.69 5.58 -3.72
N ASP A 83 10.29 5.06 -4.87
CA ASP A 83 10.29 5.76 -6.14
C ASP A 83 8.93 5.60 -6.82
N ALA A 84 8.39 6.67 -7.37
CA ALA A 84 7.08 6.66 -7.99
C ALA A 84 7.03 7.51 -9.25
N GLN A 85 6.27 7.04 -10.24
CA GLN A 85 5.90 7.79 -11.42
C GLN A 85 4.39 7.98 -11.45
N PHE A 86 3.95 9.23 -11.58
CA PHE A 86 2.54 9.61 -11.70
C PHE A 86 2.16 9.62 -13.17
N LEU A 87 1.25 8.73 -13.58
CA LEU A 87 0.94 8.48 -14.99
C LEU A 87 -0.34 9.14 -15.43
N ALA A 88 -1.32 9.28 -14.55
CA ALA A 88 -2.62 9.87 -14.85
C ALA A 88 -3.32 10.32 -13.57
N ALA A 89 -4.34 11.16 -13.73
CA ALA A 89 -5.16 11.64 -12.61
C ALA A 89 -6.11 10.54 -12.11
N ALA A 90 -6.22 10.41 -10.79
CA ALA A 90 -7.24 9.62 -10.12
C ALA A 90 -8.35 10.56 -9.63
N LYS A 91 -9.63 10.16 -9.81
CA LYS A 91 -10.78 11.00 -9.58
C LYS A 91 -11.57 10.59 -8.34
N GLU A 92 -12.19 11.59 -7.71
CA GLU A 92 -13.18 11.38 -6.66
C GLU A 92 -14.27 10.41 -7.11
N GLY A 93 -14.77 9.61 -6.17
CA GLY A 93 -15.83 8.63 -6.43
C GLY A 93 -15.34 7.35 -7.11
N THR A 94 -14.04 7.23 -7.40
CA THR A 94 -13.47 5.98 -7.90
C THR A 94 -12.83 5.18 -6.78
N LEU A 95 -12.74 3.87 -6.97
CA LEU A 95 -11.97 2.99 -6.12
C LEU A 95 -10.53 2.97 -6.62
N LEU A 96 -9.60 3.44 -5.79
CA LEU A 96 -8.17 3.34 -6.05
C LEU A 96 -7.71 1.93 -5.67
N LEU A 97 -7.15 1.20 -6.63
CA LEU A 97 -6.64 -0.15 -6.43
C LEU A 97 -5.13 -0.16 -6.58
N ALA A 98 -4.46 -0.86 -5.70
CA ALA A 98 -3.04 -1.13 -5.78
C ALA A 98 -2.79 -2.64 -5.88
N GLU A 99 -1.92 -3.04 -6.76
CA GLU A 99 -1.35 -4.38 -6.77
C GLU A 99 0.15 -4.26 -6.51
N SER A 100 0.63 -4.93 -5.48
CA SER A 100 2.04 -4.98 -5.15
C SER A 100 2.59 -6.39 -5.27
N ARG A 101 3.88 -6.48 -5.52
CA ARG A 101 4.58 -7.76 -5.64
C ARG A 101 5.96 -7.66 -5.03
N GLN A 102 6.33 -8.65 -4.21
CA GLN A 102 7.71 -8.80 -3.79
C GLN A 102 8.54 -9.39 -4.94
N LEU A 103 9.48 -8.60 -5.44
CA LEU A 103 10.38 -9.02 -6.50
C LEU A 103 11.46 -9.96 -5.98
N ARG A 104 11.98 -9.63 -4.81
CA ARG A 104 13.06 -10.39 -4.18
C ARG A 104 13.16 -10.03 -2.71
N ARG A 105 13.53 -11.01 -1.91
CA ARG A 105 14.03 -10.81 -0.55
C ARG A 105 15.51 -11.13 -0.52
N VAL A 106 16.33 -10.23 -0.01
CA VAL A 106 17.77 -10.42 0.18
C VAL A 106 18.09 -10.05 1.62
N ARG A 107 18.36 -11.05 2.44
CA ARG A 107 18.65 -10.88 3.86
C ARG A 107 17.49 -10.13 4.55
N GLU A 108 17.76 -8.92 5.04
CA GLU A 108 16.79 -8.08 5.75
C GLU A 108 16.00 -7.15 4.82
N LEU A 109 16.22 -7.23 3.50
CA LEU A 109 15.62 -6.32 2.53
C LEU A 109 14.54 -7.01 1.70
N SER A 110 13.45 -6.29 1.50
CA SER A 110 12.33 -6.66 0.62
C SER A 110 12.28 -5.65 -0.52
N PHE A 111 12.46 -6.13 -1.74
CA PHE A 111 12.35 -5.33 -2.96
C PHE A 111 10.94 -5.51 -3.53
N MET A 112 10.21 -4.41 -3.67
CA MET A 112 8.80 -4.40 -4.05
C MET A 112 8.54 -3.53 -5.28
N GLU A 113 7.52 -3.89 -6.04
CA GLU A 113 6.92 -3.00 -7.04
C GLU A 113 5.42 -2.93 -6.84
N CYS A 114 4.81 -1.86 -7.36
CA CYS A 114 3.39 -1.59 -7.21
C CYS A 114 2.85 -0.83 -8.42
N THR A 115 1.63 -1.15 -8.81
CA THR A 115 0.86 -0.38 -9.79
C THR A 115 -0.46 0.02 -9.17
N LEU A 116 -0.89 1.26 -9.40
CA LEU A 116 -2.19 1.76 -8.97
C LEU A 116 -3.10 2.02 -10.17
N TRP A 117 -4.38 1.70 -10.00
CA TRP A 117 -5.45 1.95 -10.98
C TRP A 117 -6.58 2.75 -10.36
N SER A 118 -7.16 3.63 -11.15
CA SER A 118 -8.39 4.35 -10.83
C SER A 118 -9.34 4.19 -12.01
N GLY A 119 -10.49 3.53 -11.79
CA GLY A 119 -11.45 3.27 -12.86
C GLY A 119 -10.87 2.46 -14.04
N GLY A 120 -10.00 1.49 -13.75
CA GLY A 120 -9.36 0.66 -14.78
C GLY A 120 -8.16 1.30 -15.48
N ARG A 121 -7.85 2.55 -15.16
CA ARG A 121 -6.73 3.29 -15.74
C ARG A 121 -5.54 3.27 -14.79
N GLN A 122 -4.36 2.99 -15.31
CA GLN A 122 -3.13 3.10 -14.52
C GLN A 122 -2.84 4.57 -14.18
N VAL A 123 -2.70 4.87 -12.90
CA VAL A 123 -2.45 6.23 -12.41
C VAL A 123 -1.07 6.39 -11.79
N MET A 124 -0.46 5.30 -11.35
CA MET A 124 0.88 5.32 -10.75
C MET A 124 1.59 3.99 -10.93
N ARG A 125 2.91 4.06 -11.09
CA ARG A 125 3.85 2.96 -10.89
C ARG A 125 4.81 3.33 -9.77
N ALA A 126 5.12 2.37 -8.90
CA ALA A 126 6.05 2.60 -7.80
C ALA A 126 6.93 1.38 -7.60
N SER A 127 8.08 1.61 -7.00
CA SER A 127 8.96 0.58 -6.48
C SER A 127 9.61 1.06 -5.20
N GLY A 128 10.10 0.14 -4.40
CA GLY A 128 10.74 0.52 -3.16
C GLY A 128 11.43 -0.63 -2.47
N ILE A 129 12.06 -0.29 -1.35
CA ILE A 129 12.82 -1.23 -0.52
C ILE A 129 12.33 -1.07 0.91
N TRP A 130 11.99 -2.19 1.53
CA TRP A 130 11.62 -2.28 2.95
C TRP A 130 12.69 -3.07 3.68
N LYS A 131 13.05 -2.60 4.85
CA LYS A 131 13.95 -3.31 5.75
C LYS A 131 13.15 -4.04 6.80
N TYR A 132 13.37 -5.35 6.94
CA TYR A 132 12.84 -6.10 8.07
C TYR A 132 13.60 -5.71 9.33
N LEU A 133 12.84 -5.38 10.38
CA LEU A 133 13.38 -4.89 11.65
C LEU A 133 13.79 -6.07 12.54
N ALA A 134 14.70 -5.82 13.45
CA ALA A 134 15.04 -6.80 14.49
C ALA A 134 13.80 -7.12 15.35
N SER A 135 13.78 -8.32 15.94
CA SER A 135 12.71 -8.73 16.86
C SER A 135 12.54 -7.70 17.95
N ARG A 136 11.28 -7.35 18.25
CA ARG A 136 10.97 -6.39 19.30
C ARG A 136 11.20 -6.97 20.67
N ALA A 137 11.63 -6.10 21.59
CA ALA A 137 11.60 -6.44 23.02
C ALA A 137 10.14 -6.70 23.45
N PRO A 138 9.90 -7.65 24.40
CA PRO A 138 8.58 -7.86 24.97
C PRO A 138 7.98 -6.55 25.51
N GLY A 139 6.72 -6.27 25.17
CA GLY A 139 6.02 -5.05 25.60
C GLY A 139 6.25 -3.82 24.73
N ALA A 140 7.05 -3.90 23.67
CA ALA A 140 7.19 -2.80 22.73
C ALA A 140 5.87 -2.56 21.96
N PRO A 141 5.51 -1.28 21.66
CA PRO A 141 4.31 -0.99 20.89
C PRO A 141 4.33 -1.69 19.54
N VAL A 142 3.19 -2.20 19.10
CA VAL A 142 3.06 -2.76 17.76
C VAL A 142 3.13 -1.58 16.77
N MET A 143 4.12 -1.60 15.88
CA MET A 143 4.11 -0.63 14.78
C MET A 143 2.93 -0.96 13.89
N SER A 144 2.08 0.04 13.66
CA SER A 144 1.08 -0.04 12.61
C SER A 144 1.78 -0.26 11.28
N ASP A 145 1.13 -1.00 10.41
CA ASP A 145 1.55 -1.32 9.06
C ASP A 145 2.12 -0.09 8.34
N GLY A 146 3.38 0.02 8.25
CA GLY A 146 4.03 1.15 7.63
C GLY A 146 4.65 0.80 6.33
#